data_4cbf6b93c47e15f7af9a733552aaa3b2
#
_entry.id   4cbf6b93c47e15f7af9a733552aaa3b2
#
_cell.length_a   1.000
_cell.length_b   1.000
_cell.length_c   1.000
_cell.angle_alpha   90.00
_cell.angle_beta   90.00
_cell.angle_gamma   90.00
#
_symmetry.space_group_name_H-M   'P 1'
#
loop_
_entity.id
_entity.type
_entity.pdbx_description
1 polymer ?
#
loop_
_entity_poly.entity_id
_entity_poly.type
_entity_poly.pdbx_seq_one_letter_code
_entity_poly.pdbx_strand_id
1 'polypeptide(L)'
;FLLISHDRQFLDSVTNKTIFLRDQRSYSFTQPYSSAKAKLDKQDEAAALRLKEEEKNIKSLKASAKRLADWGKVYDNEKLARKAKTMEKRIEKLEEAKTFVTKGSALNLTLDVSLSHANRMLQLENRFIKSPGDHPTDLFFVEDFFIRPGDRVALLGHNGVGKTTLIKLIT
;
A
#
# COMPACT_ATOMS: atom_id res chain seq x y z
N PHE A 1 9.94 7.90 21.89
CA PHE A 1 11.07 7.19 21.29
C PHE A 1 10.64 6.31 20.12
N LEU A 2 11.55 6.05 19.19
CA LEU A 2 11.38 5.14 18.07
C LEU A 2 12.20 3.87 18.35
N LEU A 3 11.59 2.68 18.21
CA LEU A 3 12.18 1.40 18.54
C LEU A 3 12.13 0.44 17.34
N ILE A 4 13.24 -0.29 17.11
CA ILE A 4 13.30 -1.42 16.18
C ILE A 4 13.68 -2.66 17.00
N SER A 5 12.83 -3.68 16.99
CA SER A 5 13.09 -4.96 17.66
C SER A 5 12.44 -6.11 16.91
N HIS A 6 12.98 -7.32 17.09
CA HIS A 6 12.36 -8.58 16.65
C HIS A 6 11.58 -9.26 17.77
N ASP A 7 11.74 -8.80 19.01
CA ASP A 7 11.01 -9.31 20.17
C ASP A 7 9.60 -8.72 20.22
N ARG A 8 8.62 -9.55 19.90
CA ARG A 8 7.20 -9.18 19.83
C ARG A 8 6.63 -8.84 21.20
N GLN A 9 7.00 -9.59 22.26
CA GLN A 9 6.50 -9.36 23.61
C GLN A 9 7.01 -8.04 24.15
N PHE A 10 8.29 -7.76 23.90
CA PHE A 10 8.89 -6.47 24.24
C PHE A 10 8.19 -5.31 23.51
N LEU A 11 7.98 -5.43 22.19
CA LEU A 11 7.26 -4.41 21.44
C LEU A 11 5.85 -4.16 21.99
N ASP A 12 5.09 -5.20 22.30
CA ASP A 12 3.74 -5.07 22.86
C ASP A 12 3.73 -4.38 24.23
N SER A 13 4.75 -4.56 25.03
CA SER A 13 4.82 -3.98 26.38
C SER A 13 5.23 -2.50 26.39
N VAL A 14 6.01 -2.04 25.39
CA VAL A 14 6.61 -0.71 25.44
C VAL A 14 6.11 0.26 24.38
N THR A 15 5.39 -0.21 23.35
CA THR A 15 4.93 0.66 22.25
C THR A 15 3.43 0.88 22.26
N ASN A 16 3.00 2.07 21.84
CA ASN A 16 1.61 2.44 21.65
C ASN A 16 1.25 2.73 20.18
N LYS A 17 2.26 2.75 19.31
CA LYS A 17 2.12 2.87 17.85
C LYS A 17 3.01 1.88 17.13
N THR A 18 2.57 1.38 16.00
CA THR A 18 3.31 0.44 15.16
C THR A 18 3.25 0.89 13.70
N ILE A 19 4.41 0.86 13.03
CA ILE A 19 4.53 1.12 11.60
C ILE A 19 5.07 -0.13 10.92
N PHE A 20 4.34 -0.64 9.94
CA PHE A 20 4.81 -1.70 9.05
C PHE A 20 5.27 -1.09 7.73
N LEU A 21 6.49 -1.42 7.32
CA LEU A 21 7.06 -1.03 6.03
C LEU A 21 7.05 -2.26 5.11
N ARG A 22 6.23 -2.23 4.06
CA ARG A 22 6.15 -3.29 3.05
C ARG A 22 5.53 -2.77 1.75
N ASP A 23 5.80 -3.42 0.64
CA ASP A 23 5.22 -3.17 -0.68
C ASP A 23 5.30 -1.70 -1.12
N GLN A 24 6.45 -1.07 -0.83
CA GLN A 24 6.68 0.34 -1.11
C GLN A 24 5.68 1.29 -0.43
N ARG A 25 5.09 0.87 0.69
CA ARG A 25 4.13 1.64 1.49
C ARG A 25 4.44 1.53 2.98
N SER A 26 3.97 2.50 3.74
CA SER A 26 3.93 2.45 5.19
C SER A 26 2.50 2.24 5.67
N TYR A 27 2.33 1.39 6.67
CA TYR A 27 1.04 1.14 7.33
C TYR A 27 1.18 1.49 8.80
N SER A 28 0.55 2.56 9.24
CA SER A 28 0.63 3.03 10.62
C SER A 28 -0.61 2.68 11.43
N PHE A 29 -0.41 2.20 12.64
CA PHE A 29 -1.47 1.82 13.57
C PHE A 29 -1.19 2.43 14.95
N THR A 30 -2.19 3.06 15.57
CA THR A 30 -2.13 3.58 16.94
C THR A 30 -2.44 2.44 17.91
N GLN A 31 -1.67 1.36 17.83
CA GLN A 31 -1.83 0.13 18.62
C GLN A 31 -0.48 -0.58 18.77
N PRO A 32 -0.25 -1.38 19.85
CA PRO A 32 0.91 -2.26 19.98
C PRO A 32 1.01 -3.27 18.84
N TYR A 33 2.18 -3.90 18.70
CA TYR A 33 2.53 -4.76 17.57
C TYR A 33 1.50 -5.86 17.28
N SER A 34 1.11 -6.66 18.26
CA SER A 34 0.22 -7.83 18.02
C SER A 34 -1.16 -7.41 17.54
N SER A 35 -1.73 -6.36 18.13
CA SER A 35 -3.02 -5.80 17.70
C SER A 35 -2.94 -5.16 16.31
N ALA A 36 -1.87 -4.43 16.04
CA ALA A 36 -1.62 -3.81 14.75
C ALA A 36 -1.43 -4.87 13.66
N LYS A 37 -0.68 -5.95 13.96
CA LYS A 37 -0.47 -7.08 13.03
C LYS A 37 -1.78 -7.79 12.70
N ALA A 38 -2.60 -8.12 13.70
CA ALA A 38 -3.90 -8.76 13.48
C ALA A 38 -4.83 -7.89 12.60
N LYS A 39 -4.77 -6.56 12.78
CA LYS A 39 -5.55 -5.62 11.96
C LYS A 39 -5.05 -5.55 10.53
N LEU A 40 -3.73 -5.55 10.34
CA LEU A 40 -3.09 -5.59 9.03
C LEU A 40 -3.44 -6.87 8.28
N ASP A 41 -3.37 -8.04 8.94
CA ASP A 41 -3.70 -9.32 8.33
C ASP A 41 -5.16 -9.39 7.88
N LYS A 42 -6.10 -8.86 8.68
CA LYS A 42 -7.51 -8.74 8.28
C LYS A 42 -7.72 -7.82 7.06
N GLN A 43 -6.95 -6.73 6.96
CA GLN A 43 -6.99 -5.86 5.79
C GLN A 43 -6.48 -6.58 4.54
N ASP A 44 -5.42 -7.39 4.67
CA ASP A 44 -4.87 -8.19 3.57
C ASP A 44 -5.83 -9.26 3.09
N GLU A 45 -6.47 -9.98 4.02
CA GLU A 45 -7.50 -10.97 3.71
C GLU A 45 -8.68 -10.31 2.97
N ALA A 46 -9.16 -9.18 3.46
CA ALA A 46 -10.24 -8.43 2.82
C ALA A 46 -9.85 -7.93 1.42
N ALA A 47 -8.62 -7.45 1.24
CA ALA A 47 -8.09 -7.04 -0.07
C ALA A 47 -8.00 -8.23 -1.04
N ALA A 48 -7.52 -9.38 -0.56
CA ALA A 48 -7.43 -10.60 -1.37
C ALA A 48 -8.80 -11.11 -1.83
N LEU A 49 -9.81 -11.07 -0.95
CA LEU A 49 -11.18 -11.43 -1.30
C LEU A 49 -11.76 -10.48 -2.35
N ARG A 50 -11.60 -9.16 -2.17
CA ARG A 50 -12.05 -8.14 -3.15
C ARG A 50 -11.39 -8.36 -4.51
N LEU A 51 -10.07 -8.57 -4.55
CA LEU A 51 -9.37 -8.84 -5.81
C LEU A 51 -9.95 -10.06 -6.53
N LYS A 52 -10.22 -11.15 -5.79
CA LYS A 52 -10.80 -12.37 -6.35
C LYS A 52 -12.19 -12.14 -6.94
N GLU A 53 -13.01 -11.32 -6.29
CA GLU A 53 -14.34 -10.94 -6.81
C GLU A 53 -14.22 -10.04 -8.04
N GLU A 54 -13.34 -9.05 -8.02
CA GLU A 54 -13.06 -8.16 -9.16
C GLU A 54 -12.59 -8.98 -10.38
N GLU A 55 -11.67 -9.91 -10.18
CA GLU A 55 -11.18 -10.79 -11.26
C GLU A 55 -12.29 -11.69 -11.84
N LYS A 56 -13.16 -12.23 -10.98
CA LYS A 56 -14.33 -12.99 -11.42
C LYS A 56 -15.28 -12.14 -12.26
N ASN A 57 -15.54 -10.91 -11.83
CA ASN A 57 -16.40 -9.95 -12.55
C ASN A 57 -15.78 -9.56 -13.89
N ILE A 58 -14.50 -9.23 -13.92
CA ILE A 58 -13.78 -8.90 -15.16
C ILE A 58 -13.81 -10.09 -16.14
N LYS A 59 -13.57 -11.31 -15.65
CA LYS A 59 -13.64 -12.51 -16.47
C LYS A 59 -15.04 -12.71 -17.09
N SER A 60 -16.10 -12.52 -16.32
CA SER A 60 -17.48 -12.61 -16.79
C SER A 60 -17.80 -11.55 -17.84
N LEU A 61 -17.37 -10.30 -17.60
CA LEU A 61 -17.54 -9.20 -18.55
C LEU A 61 -16.78 -9.45 -19.86
N LYS A 62 -15.53 -9.96 -19.79
CA LYS A 62 -14.74 -10.33 -20.98
C LYS A 62 -15.45 -11.39 -21.81
N ALA A 63 -15.99 -12.43 -21.17
CA ALA A 63 -16.75 -13.47 -21.85
C ALA A 63 -18.02 -12.93 -22.53
N SER A 64 -18.71 -11.98 -21.89
CA SER A 64 -19.90 -11.33 -22.43
C SER A 64 -19.56 -10.38 -23.58
N ALA A 65 -18.51 -9.58 -23.45
CA ALA A 65 -18.03 -8.69 -24.52
C ALA A 65 -17.65 -9.48 -25.77
N LYS A 66 -16.89 -10.58 -25.59
CA LYS A 66 -16.51 -11.47 -26.71
C LYS A 66 -17.75 -12.03 -27.42
N ARG A 67 -18.73 -12.58 -26.69
CA ARG A 67 -19.98 -13.08 -27.29
C ARG A 67 -20.72 -12.01 -28.09
N LEU A 68 -20.83 -10.80 -27.54
CA LEU A 68 -21.50 -9.69 -28.24
C LEU A 68 -20.74 -9.26 -29.51
N ALA A 69 -19.40 -9.27 -29.46
CA ALA A 69 -18.56 -8.97 -30.62
C ALA A 69 -18.72 -10.02 -31.71
N ASP A 70 -18.70 -11.31 -31.34
CA ASP A 70 -18.87 -12.43 -32.26
C ASP A 70 -20.26 -12.39 -32.91
N TRP A 71 -21.33 -12.16 -32.15
CA TRP A 71 -22.68 -12.03 -32.67
C TRP A 71 -22.84 -10.78 -33.54
N GLY A 72 -22.20 -9.66 -33.17
CA GLY A 72 -22.17 -8.45 -34.00
C GLY A 72 -21.59 -8.71 -35.39
N LYS A 73 -20.55 -9.54 -35.49
CA LYS A 73 -19.94 -9.96 -36.76
C LYS A 73 -20.82 -10.94 -37.54
N VAL A 74 -21.38 -11.96 -36.89
CA VAL A 74 -22.17 -13.02 -37.53
C VAL A 74 -23.49 -12.46 -38.11
N TYR A 75 -24.14 -11.54 -37.40
CA TYR A 75 -25.44 -10.98 -37.77
C TYR A 75 -25.34 -9.57 -38.38
N ASP A 76 -24.16 -9.10 -38.73
CA ASP A 76 -23.91 -7.74 -39.25
C ASP A 76 -24.64 -6.62 -38.46
N ASN A 77 -24.59 -6.75 -37.12
CA ASN A 77 -25.32 -5.90 -36.20
C ASN A 77 -24.43 -4.91 -35.50
N GLU A 78 -24.39 -3.69 -36.06
CA GLU A 78 -23.57 -2.59 -35.54
C GLU A 78 -23.90 -2.22 -34.08
N LYS A 79 -25.16 -2.36 -33.64
CA LYS A 79 -25.55 -2.08 -32.25
C LYS A 79 -24.90 -3.04 -31.26
N LEU A 80 -24.72 -4.32 -31.61
CA LEU A 80 -24.04 -5.32 -30.80
C LEU A 80 -22.55 -5.03 -30.76
N ALA A 81 -21.94 -4.67 -31.86
CA ALA A 81 -20.55 -4.29 -31.94
C ALA A 81 -20.23 -3.04 -31.07
N ARG A 82 -21.07 -2.03 -31.09
CA ARG A 82 -20.95 -0.83 -30.23
C ARG A 82 -21.09 -1.18 -28.75
N LYS A 83 -22.02 -2.08 -28.37
CA LYS A 83 -22.14 -2.58 -26.98
C LYS A 83 -20.90 -3.34 -26.53
N ALA A 84 -20.32 -4.19 -27.38
CA ALA A 84 -19.08 -4.90 -27.09
C ALA A 84 -17.95 -3.92 -26.80
N LYS A 85 -17.74 -2.92 -27.67
CA LYS A 85 -16.72 -1.89 -27.50
C LYS A 85 -16.90 -1.05 -26.22
N THR A 86 -18.14 -0.78 -25.82
CA THR A 86 -18.41 -0.10 -24.55
C THR A 86 -18.08 -0.97 -23.34
N MET A 87 -18.35 -2.27 -23.43
CA MET A 87 -17.92 -3.24 -22.40
C MET A 87 -16.40 -3.35 -22.29
N GLU A 88 -15.68 -3.38 -23.41
CA GLU A 88 -14.22 -3.40 -23.44
C GLU A 88 -13.62 -2.20 -22.72
N LYS A 89 -14.09 -0.98 -22.99
CA LYS A 89 -13.68 0.22 -22.27
C LYS A 89 -13.97 0.16 -20.77
N ARG A 90 -15.08 -0.48 -20.38
CA ARG A 90 -15.40 -0.68 -18.97
C ARG A 90 -14.46 -1.69 -18.30
N ILE A 91 -14.10 -2.76 -19.02
CA ILE A 91 -13.13 -3.77 -18.55
C ILE A 91 -11.76 -3.13 -18.31
N GLU A 92 -11.26 -2.33 -19.26
CA GLU A 92 -10.01 -1.60 -19.17
C GLU A 92 -9.94 -0.75 -17.90
N LYS A 93 -10.98 0.06 -17.64
CA LYS A 93 -11.08 0.85 -16.40
C LYS A 93 -11.10 0.00 -15.13
N LEU A 94 -11.77 -1.16 -15.16
CA LEU A 94 -11.79 -2.06 -14.01
C LEU A 94 -10.43 -2.75 -13.80
N GLU A 95 -9.69 -3.02 -14.85
CA GLU A 95 -8.33 -3.58 -14.77
C GLU A 95 -7.33 -2.58 -14.21
N GLU A 96 -7.44 -1.29 -14.58
CA GLU A 96 -6.63 -0.21 -14.01
C GLU A 96 -6.94 0.04 -12.53
N ALA A 97 -8.20 -0.10 -12.14
CA ALA A 97 -8.67 0.15 -10.77
C ALA A 97 -8.63 -1.09 -9.84
N LYS A 98 -7.95 -2.17 -10.25
CA LYS A 98 -7.86 -3.40 -9.44
C LYS A 98 -7.31 -3.15 -8.03
N THR A 99 -7.91 -3.82 -7.05
CA THR A 99 -7.43 -3.80 -5.68
C THR A 99 -5.99 -4.32 -5.60
N PHE A 100 -5.12 -3.51 -4.99
CA PHE A 100 -3.74 -3.90 -4.75
C PHE A 100 -3.67 -4.95 -3.63
N VAL A 101 -3.04 -6.08 -3.93
CA VAL A 101 -2.75 -7.13 -2.94
C VAL A 101 -1.24 -7.29 -2.82
N THR A 102 -0.76 -7.28 -1.59
CA THR A 102 0.66 -7.39 -1.28
C THR A 102 1.27 -8.69 -1.83
N LYS A 103 2.42 -8.60 -2.48
CA LYS A 103 3.20 -9.74 -2.97
C LYS A 103 4.48 -9.96 -2.16
N GLY A 104 4.71 -9.13 -1.12
CA GLY A 104 5.88 -9.26 -0.25
C GLY A 104 7.20 -9.05 -0.98
N SER A 105 7.46 -7.86 -1.52
CA SER A 105 8.71 -7.56 -2.22
C SER A 105 9.39 -6.25 -1.79
N ALA A 106 10.63 -6.06 -2.22
CA ALA A 106 11.58 -5.03 -1.83
C ALA A 106 11.30 -3.62 -2.40
N LEU A 107 11.88 -2.64 -1.80
CA LEU A 107 11.40 -1.28 -1.72
C LEU A 107 12.40 -0.17 -2.06
N ASN A 108 11.91 1.03 -2.40
CA ASN A 108 12.69 2.26 -2.61
C ASN A 108 11.96 3.58 -2.20
N LEU A 109 12.53 4.53 -1.43
CA LEU A 109 11.88 5.70 -0.79
C LEU A 109 12.67 7.03 -0.56
N THR A 110 12.05 8.25 -0.55
CA THR A 110 12.63 9.59 -0.20
C THR A 110 11.85 10.40 0.84
N LEU A 111 12.51 11.07 1.80
CA LEU A 111 11.93 11.95 2.84
C LEU A 111 12.37 13.41 2.73
N ASP A 112 11.41 14.37 2.81
CA ASP A 112 11.64 15.75 3.27
C ASP A 112 10.94 15.97 4.62
N VAL A 113 11.62 16.53 5.59
CA VAL A 113 11.09 16.80 6.93
C VAL A 113 10.82 18.28 7.09
N SER A 114 9.56 18.67 7.29
CA SER A 114 9.21 20.02 7.75
C SER A 114 8.93 19.99 9.26
N LEU A 115 9.71 20.77 10.04
CA LEU A 115 9.49 20.94 11.47
C LEU A 115 8.31 21.88 11.70
N SER A 116 7.22 21.39 12.26
CA SER A 116 6.06 22.18 12.68
C SER A 116 6.05 22.36 14.19
N HIS A 117 5.85 23.63 14.66
CA HIS A 117 5.79 23.99 16.08
C HIS A 117 4.51 23.47 16.76
N ALA A 118 4.63 23.08 17.99
CA ALA A 118 3.72 22.98 19.14
C ALA A 118 2.99 21.66 19.41
N ASN A 119 2.50 20.87 18.45
CA ASN A 119 1.75 19.64 18.75
C ASN A 119 2.26 18.36 18.08
N ARG A 120 3.28 18.46 17.22
CA ARG A 120 3.90 17.35 16.51
C ARG A 120 5.41 17.49 16.55
N MET A 121 6.11 16.43 16.97
CA MET A 121 7.58 16.39 16.98
C MET A 121 8.13 16.06 15.61
N LEU A 122 7.40 15.26 14.84
CA LEU A 122 7.73 14.87 13.48
C LEU A 122 6.43 14.77 12.69
N GLN A 123 6.42 15.30 11.47
CA GLN A 123 5.37 15.09 10.48
C GLN A 123 6.01 14.76 9.12
N LEU A 124 5.56 13.69 8.51
CA LEU A 124 5.95 13.24 7.19
C LEU A 124 4.70 13.17 6.34
N GLU A 125 4.67 13.92 5.25
CA GLU A 125 3.50 14.02 4.37
C GLU A 125 3.83 13.47 2.99
N ASN A 126 3.04 12.49 2.54
CA ASN A 126 2.98 11.93 1.18
C ASN A 126 4.29 11.99 0.39
N ARG A 127 5.32 11.26 0.82
CA ARG A 127 6.67 11.34 0.26
C ARG A 127 7.35 10.01 0.08
N PHE A 128 8.29 10.01 -0.88
CA PHE A 128 9.27 8.95 -1.05
C PHE A 128 10.55 9.25 -0.25
N ILE A 129 11.13 8.26 0.44
CA ILE A 129 12.45 8.27 1.13
C ILE A 129 13.52 7.65 0.23
N LYS A 130 14.69 8.27 0.01
CA LYS A 130 15.77 7.82 -0.89
C LYS A 130 16.95 7.25 -0.12
N SER A 131 17.64 6.28 -0.73
CA SER A 131 18.91 5.81 -0.20
C SER A 131 19.93 6.96 -0.17
N PRO A 132 20.83 7.00 0.81
CA PRO A 132 21.99 7.89 0.77
C PRO A 132 22.95 7.46 -0.34
N GLY A 133 23.58 8.42 -1.05
CA GLY A 133 24.62 8.19 -2.06
C GLY A 133 24.44 9.05 -3.30
N ASP A 134 25.40 8.95 -4.24
CA ASP A 134 25.45 9.76 -5.47
C ASP A 134 24.35 9.38 -6.48
N HIS A 135 23.81 8.15 -6.36
CA HIS A 135 22.66 7.67 -7.14
C HIS A 135 21.53 7.25 -6.19
N PRO A 136 20.76 8.20 -5.65
CA PRO A 136 19.70 7.90 -4.69
C PRO A 136 18.58 7.11 -5.35
N THR A 137 18.32 5.90 -4.83
CA THR A 137 17.18 5.08 -5.22
C THR A 137 16.05 5.25 -4.22
N ASP A 138 14.84 5.28 -4.71
CA ASP A 138 13.66 5.37 -3.86
C ASP A 138 13.54 4.12 -2.98
N LEU A 139 13.42 4.24 -1.62
CA LEU A 139 13.32 3.17 -0.65
C LEU A 139 11.86 2.81 -0.24
N PHE A 140 10.95 3.70 0.15
CA PHE A 140 9.50 3.49 0.44
C PHE A 140 8.67 4.77 0.43
N PHE A 141 7.39 4.72 0.19
CA PHE A 141 6.45 5.84 0.29
C PHE A 141 5.89 5.94 1.71
N VAL A 142 5.90 7.13 2.29
CA VAL A 142 5.23 7.43 3.55
C VAL A 142 3.97 8.23 3.23
N GLU A 143 2.82 7.67 3.58
CA GLU A 143 1.57 8.45 3.71
C GLU A 143 1.68 9.35 4.94
N ASP A 144 0.68 10.19 5.18
CA ASP A 144 0.67 11.08 6.35
C ASP A 144 0.99 10.35 7.65
N PHE A 145 2.16 10.65 8.20
CA PHE A 145 2.64 10.12 9.45
C PHE A 145 3.11 11.23 10.36
N PHE A 146 2.73 11.21 11.62
CA PHE A 146 3.18 12.16 12.62
C PHE A 146 3.50 11.51 13.96
N ILE A 147 4.45 12.07 14.67
CA ILE A 147 4.84 11.70 16.04
C ILE A 147 4.53 12.90 16.95
N ARG A 148 3.79 12.64 18.02
CA ARG A 148 3.49 13.62 19.08
C ARG A 148 4.49 13.50 20.23
N PRO A 149 4.68 14.54 21.06
CA PRO A 149 5.39 14.39 22.33
C PRO A 149 4.79 13.25 23.17
N GLY A 150 5.66 12.35 23.66
CA GLY A 150 5.25 11.16 24.45
C GLY A 150 4.87 9.91 23.65
N ASP A 151 4.76 9.98 22.32
CA ASP A 151 4.53 8.78 21.52
C ASP A 151 5.72 7.81 21.59
N ARG A 152 5.40 6.52 21.65
CA ARG A 152 6.34 5.38 21.60
C ARG A 152 6.04 4.59 20.33
N VAL A 153 6.93 4.74 19.32
CA VAL A 153 6.69 4.23 17.97
C VAL A 153 7.59 3.02 17.68
N ALA A 154 6.99 1.91 17.27
CA ALA A 154 7.71 0.76 16.73
C ALA A 154 7.79 0.84 15.21
N LEU A 155 9.01 0.71 14.65
CA LEU A 155 9.27 0.66 13.21
C LEU A 155 9.65 -0.77 12.80
N LEU A 156 8.81 -1.40 11.99
CA LEU A 156 8.91 -2.80 11.61
C LEU A 156 9.02 -2.98 10.08
N GLY A 157 9.80 -3.96 9.66
CA GLY A 157 10.00 -4.30 8.26
C GLY A 157 11.16 -5.27 8.07
N HIS A 158 11.28 -5.88 6.88
CA HIS A 158 12.38 -6.80 6.56
C HIS A 158 13.76 -6.11 6.61
N ASN A 159 14.84 -6.92 6.72
CA ASN A 159 16.20 -6.38 6.65
C ASN A 159 16.43 -5.75 5.27
N GLY A 160 17.16 -4.62 5.26
CA GLY A 160 17.42 -3.85 4.03
C GLY A 160 16.30 -2.90 3.59
N VAL A 161 15.11 -2.92 4.21
CA VAL A 161 13.96 -2.10 3.83
C VAL A 161 14.13 -0.59 4.09
N GLY A 162 15.23 -0.15 4.68
CA GLY A 162 15.50 1.28 4.92
C GLY A 162 15.13 1.79 6.32
N LYS A 163 14.88 0.92 7.31
CA LYS A 163 14.59 1.32 8.70
C LYS A 163 15.67 2.24 9.28
N THR A 164 16.93 1.83 9.14
CA THR A 164 18.08 2.62 9.61
C THR A 164 18.23 3.94 8.86
N THR A 165 17.90 3.95 7.56
CA THR A 165 17.89 5.17 6.74
C THR A 165 16.85 6.16 7.25
N LEU A 166 15.62 5.68 7.55
CA LEU A 166 14.58 6.52 8.15
C LEU A 166 15.01 7.12 9.48
N ILE A 167 15.60 6.33 10.38
CA ILE A 167 16.09 6.85 11.66
C ILE A 167 17.15 7.91 11.47
N LYS A 168 18.16 7.67 10.61
CA LYS A 168 19.22 8.64 10.31
C LYS A 168 18.72 9.93 9.66
N LEU A 169 17.55 9.92 9.06
CA LEU A 169 16.93 11.13 8.48
C LEU A 169 16.11 11.93 9.51
N ILE A 170 15.74 11.29 10.63
CA ILE A 170 14.96 11.91 11.72
C ILE A 170 15.86 12.44 12.82
N THR A 171 17.05 11.88 13.00
CA THR A 171 18.06 12.27 14.00
C THR A 171 19.06 13.23 13.43
#